data_c295b893d139bf366e0b6e1a483b6d07
#
_entry.id   c295b893d139bf366e0b6e1a483b6d07
#
_cell.length_a   1.000
_cell.length_b   1.000
_cell.length_c   1.000
_cell.angle_alpha   90.00
_cell.angle_beta   90.00
_cell.angle_gamma   90.00
#
_symmetry.space_group_name_H-M   'P 1'
#
loop_
_entity.id
_entity.type
_entity.pdbx_description
1 polymer ?
#
loop_
_entity_poly.entity_id
_entity_poly.type
_entity_poly.pdbx_seq_one_letter_code
_entity_poly.pdbx_strand_id
1 'polypeptide(L)'
;MKAAITSFDLRTLVAEWQGLVGGYIDKVYQREDEVVFRINVPERGKAELYSKSGRWLCLHEVEDKPVSPPAFAQTLRRLLDNARVTAIEQRGFDRIAVARVERGPDRLDIVFEVFGKGNLVLVRGGTTTTALYPQTFKGRTVQVGEPYAFPPAGIDPLELDHAGFRDALTGAKGTLVRVLASVMNLGGTYAEELCLRAAVDKETRVKDLTTAQVDSLYTALNNLAVAIDQERRPAVIFHDGHAVDATPIELLQHRERERREFPTFNEALSHFLNVAEPQVEVADEIASKLERRVAQQEETLRALREEATLLEAQAVFLYGHYAIFDELLKSVREGRPPPEEGQIKAFDRKARTITVAIGDFDAITLEYEKDVTANAQALYDRRKDALLKAQRVDEAIAKTRSETDAAKAKAVKAAKKPRVKATKSLWFEAYRWTLSSEEFLILGGRDARTNDQLVKKHLKEGDRYAHADVHGAPSTVIKDGAKASETTLREACEFALAYSKAWSSGLASGSAYWVLPEQVSKQAESGEFLPRGAFVIRGKRNYFHDLPVRLAIGEVEIEGHRKVMGGPVSAVTARATRYVVLGPGKEDREAVTKRLAMAFAVPIEEVARTMPPGGVLILERKDVAA
;
A
#
# COMPACT_ATOMS: atom_id res chain seq x y z
N MET A 1 6.68 -8.76 14.53
CA MET A 1 7.25 -7.67 13.72
C MET A 1 6.22 -6.55 13.58
N LYS A 2 6.64 -5.27 13.66
CA LYS A 2 5.75 -4.11 13.48
C LYS A 2 5.17 -4.07 12.08
N ALA A 3 3.84 -4.11 11.97
CA ALA A 3 3.13 -4.18 10.68
C ALA A 3 2.59 -2.83 10.20
N ALA A 4 2.41 -1.88 11.11
CA ALA A 4 1.90 -0.54 10.83
C ALA A 4 2.24 0.42 11.97
N ILE A 5 2.14 1.72 11.72
CA ILE A 5 2.21 2.72 12.79
C ILE A 5 0.94 2.72 13.64
N THR A 6 1.09 3.05 14.92
CA THR A 6 0.00 3.23 15.88
C THR A 6 -0.40 4.70 15.99
N SER A 7 -1.42 5.01 16.79
CA SER A 7 -1.82 6.39 17.08
C SER A 7 -0.74 7.16 17.83
N PHE A 8 -0.04 6.53 18.78
CA PHE A 8 1.10 7.12 19.46
C PHE A 8 2.31 7.35 18.54
N ASP A 9 2.59 6.39 17.64
CA ASP A 9 3.64 6.58 16.64
C ASP A 9 3.35 7.79 15.77
N LEU A 10 2.11 7.93 15.27
CA LEU A 10 1.71 9.06 14.45
C LEU A 10 1.78 10.38 15.23
N ARG A 11 1.38 10.40 16.51
CA ARG A 11 1.52 11.58 17.38
C ARG A 11 2.97 12.06 17.46
N THR A 12 3.89 11.13 17.67
CA THR A 12 5.33 11.44 17.71
C THR A 12 5.82 11.97 16.36
N LEU A 13 5.48 11.30 15.26
CA LEU A 13 5.89 11.68 13.92
C LEU A 13 5.37 13.06 13.52
N VAL A 14 4.10 13.36 13.78
CA VAL A 14 3.50 14.68 13.51
C VAL A 14 4.21 15.79 14.30
N ALA A 15 4.59 15.52 15.55
CA ALA A 15 5.38 16.48 16.34
C ALA A 15 6.77 16.73 15.71
N GLU A 16 7.43 15.70 15.20
CA GLU A 16 8.73 15.81 14.52
C GLU A 16 8.62 16.51 13.15
N TRP A 17 7.48 16.38 12.44
CA TRP A 17 7.27 16.95 11.12
C TRP A 17 6.87 18.43 11.11
N GLN A 18 6.72 19.09 12.25
CA GLN A 18 6.45 20.53 12.28
C GLN A 18 7.51 21.35 11.52
N GLY A 19 8.71 20.83 11.39
CA GLY A 19 9.76 21.40 10.55
C GLY A 19 9.49 21.38 9.04
N LEU A 20 8.44 20.67 8.55
CA LEU A 20 8.01 20.70 7.15
C LEU A 20 7.08 21.88 6.84
N VAL A 21 6.50 22.51 7.87
CA VAL A 21 5.63 23.67 7.70
C VAL A 21 6.44 24.83 7.09
N GLY A 22 5.87 25.46 6.07
CA GLY A 22 6.58 26.46 5.25
C GLY A 22 7.30 25.88 4.04
N GLY A 23 7.44 24.55 3.95
CA GLY A 23 8.00 23.87 2.80
C GLY A 23 7.03 23.85 1.60
N TYR A 24 7.57 23.56 0.42
CA TYR A 24 6.81 23.54 -0.84
C TYR A 24 6.85 22.15 -1.46
N ILE A 25 5.68 21.63 -1.87
CA ILE A 25 5.58 20.34 -2.59
C ILE A 25 6.17 20.51 -3.98
N ASP A 26 7.30 19.85 -4.23
CA ASP A 26 8.02 19.91 -5.53
C ASP A 26 7.58 18.77 -6.47
N LYS A 27 7.33 17.57 -5.93
CA LYS A 27 6.99 16.41 -6.75
C LYS A 27 6.23 15.34 -5.97
N VAL A 28 5.36 14.62 -6.66
CA VAL A 28 4.67 13.44 -6.12
C VAL A 28 5.04 12.23 -6.96
N TYR A 29 5.38 11.13 -6.32
CA TYR A 29 5.64 9.83 -6.94
C TYR A 29 4.64 8.81 -6.40
N GLN A 30 4.32 7.81 -7.21
CA GLN A 30 3.43 6.72 -6.79
C GLN A 30 3.87 5.41 -7.43
N ARG A 31 3.92 4.35 -6.61
CA ARG A 31 4.03 2.96 -7.04
C ARG A 31 2.97 2.16 -6.29
N GLU A 32 1.99 1.62 -7.00
CA GLU A 32 0.86 0.92 -6.40
C GLU A 32 0.19 1.72 -5.26
N ASP A 33 0.30 1.25 -4.02
CA ASP A 33 -0.24 1.87 -2.80
C ASP A 33 0.77 2.78 -2.05
N GLU A 34 1.97 2.92 -2.60
CA GLU A 34 3.02 3.78 -2.07
C GLU A 34 3.01 5.14 -2.77
N VAL A 35 2.92 6.21 -1.99
CA VAL A 35 2.95 7.59 -2.48
C VAL A 35 4.02 8.39 -1.74
N VAL A 36 4.87 9.10 -2.47
CA VAL A 36 5.94 9.93 -1.92
C VAL A 36 5.74 11.38 -2.32
N PHE A 37 5.65 12.26 -1.35
CA PHE A 37 5.63 13.71 -1.55
C PHE A 37 7.03 14.26 -1.31
N ARG A 38 7.66 14.78 -2.34
CA ARG A 38 8.92 15.50 -2.18
C ARG A 38 8.64 16.95 -1.84
N ILE A 39 9.06 17.36 -0.66
CA ILE A 39 8.85 18.69 -0.09
C ILE A 39 10.21 19.39 -0.05
N ASN A 40 10.28 20.58 -0.62
CA ASN A 40 11.46 21.43 -0.53
C ASN A 40 11.28 22.39 0.65
N VAL A 41 12.02 22.14 1.72
CA VAL A 41 11.96 22.94 2.95
C VAL A 41 13.05 24.00 2.91
N PRO A 42 12.73 25.29 3.04
CA PRO A 42 13.73 26.34 3.10
C PRO A 42 14.79 26.01 4.16
N GLU A 43 16.06 26.28 3.85
CA GLU A 43 17.23 26.08 4.72
C GLU A 43 17.56 24.61 5.09
N ARG A 44 16.58 23.68 5.01
CA ARG A 44 16.76 22.26 5.34
C ARG A 44 16.91 21.36 4.12
N GLY A 45 16.57 21.86 2.92
CA GLY A 45 16.66 21.10 1.68
C GLY A 45 15.43 20.22 1.40
N LYS A 46 15.64 19.05 0.81
CA LYS A 46 14.55 18.17 0.37
C LYS A 46 14.21 17.14 1.44
N ALA A 47 12.93 17.02 1.74
CA ALA A 47 12.35 15.95 2.55
C ALA A 47 11.39 15.11 1.69
N GLU A 48 11.26 13.83 1.98
CA GLU A 48 10.36 12.92 1.29
C GLU A 48 9.38 12.31 2.29
N LEU A 49 8.12 12.75 2.24
CA LEU A 49 7.05 12.17 3.03
C LEU A 49 6.51 10.95 2.29
N TYR A 50 6.86 9.78 2.77
CA TYR A 50 6.45 8.48 2.27
C TYR A 50 5.17 8.03 2.96
N SER A 51 4.22 7.57 2.17
CA SER A 51 2.98 6.95 2.64
C SER A 51 2.77 5.62 1.94
N LYS A 52 2.56 4.56 2.72
CA LYS A 52 2.05 3.27 2.25
C LYS A 52 0.69 3.04 2.88
N SER A 53 -0.33 2.95 2.04
CA SER A 53 -1.73 2.89 2.47
C SER A 53 -1.98 1.90 3.60
N GLY A 54 -2.64 2.39 4.67
CA GLY A 54 -3.03 1.59 5.82
C GLY A 54 -1.90 1.16 6.77
N ARG A 55 -0.63 1.44 6.46
CA ARG A 55 0.52 0.91 7.21
C ARG A 55 1.50 1.98 7.68
N TRP A 56 2.09 2.73 6.75
CA TRP A 56 3.25 3.57 7.01
C TRP A 56 3.01 5.01 6.56
N LEU A 57 3.46 5.93 7.36
CA LEU A 57 3.57 7.34 7.04
C LEU A 57 4.79 7.89 7.79
N CYS A 58 5.84 8.30 7.07
CA CYS A 58 7.09 8.80 7.67
C CYS A 58 7.93 9.58 6.64
N LEU A 59 8.92 10.32 7.09
CA LEU A 59 9.97 10.84 6.20
C LEU A 59 10.92 9.68 5.87
N HIS A 60 10.92 9.27 4.61
CA HIS A 60 11.71 8.15 4.16
C HIS A 60 12.12 8.34 2.70
N GLU A 61 13.40 8.24 2.44
CA GLU A 61 13.92 8.35 1.08
C GLU A 61 13.75 7.03 0.33
N VAL A 62 13.02 7.08 -0.77
CA VAL A 62 12.82 5.94 -1.66
C VAL A 62 13.80 6.01 -2.81
N GLU A 63 14.70 5.04 -2.91
CA GLU A 63 15.76 5.03 -3.92
C GLU A 63 15.20 4.93 -5.35
N ASP A 64 14.20 4.08 -5.57
CA ASP A 64 13.69 3.73 -6.90
C ASP A 64 12.31 4.36 -7.15
N LYS A 65 12.32 5.58 -7.69
CA LYS A 65 11.11 6.37 -7.97
C LYS A 65 10.63 6.16 -9.40
N PRO A 66 9.34 5.81 -9.61
CA PRO A 66 8.80 5.59 -10.95
C PRO A 66 8.86 6.87 -11.78
N VAL A 67 9.28 6.73 -13.03
CA VAL A 67 9.43 7.84 -13.98
C VAL A 67 8.07 8.29 -14.51
N SER A 68 7.17 7.34 -14.77
CA SER A 68 5.82 7.61 -15.26
C SER A 68 4.81 7.49 -14.11
N PRO A 69 4.20 8.59 -13.67
CA PRO A 69 3.23 8.56 -12.59
C PRO A 69 1.88 8.02 -13.06
N PRO A 70 1.19 7.17 -12.26
CA PRO A 70 -0.21 6.80 -12.48
C PRO A 70 -1.14 8.02 -12.43
N ALA A 71 -2.38 7.85 -12.90
CA ALA A 71 -3.37 8.94 -13.01
C ALA A 71 -3.60 9.71 -11.70
N PHE A 72 -3.64 9.01 -10.57
CA PHE A 72 -3.79 9.65 -9.26
C PHE A 72 -2.61 10.57 -8.94
N ALA A 73 -1.37 10.10 -9.09
CA ALA A 73 -0.18 10.94 -8.88
C ALA A 73 -0.07 12.08 -9.90
N GLN A 74 -0.53 11.89 -11.14
CA GLN A 74 -0.61 12.97 -12.13
C GLN A 74 -1.57 14.08 -11.67
N THR A 75 -2.73 13.69 -11.13
CA THR A 75 -3.71 14.64 -10.57
C THR A 75 -3.12 15.39 -9.38
N LEU A 76 -2.46 14.69 -8.43
CA LEU A 76 -1.78 15.32 -7.30
C LEU A 76 -0.69 16.30 -7.77
N ARG A 77 0.15 15.91 -8.74
CA ARG A 77 1.19 16.81 -9.29
C ARG A 77 0.60 18.09 -9.86
N ARG A 78 -0.50 17.98 -10.64
CA ARG A 78 -1.15 19.14 -11.23
C ARG A 78 -1.72 20.10 -10.19
N LEU A 79 -2.29 19.58 -9.12
CA LEU A 79 -2.99 20.36 -8.09
C LEU A 79 -2.05 20.88 -7.00
N LEU A 80 -0.96 20.14 -6.70
CA LEU A 80 -0.06 20.43 -5.58
C LEU A 80 1.31 20.98 -6.01
N ASP A 81 1.56 21.18 -7.31
CA ASP A 81 2.84 21.74 -7.80
C ASP A 81 3.10 23.10 -7.15
N ASN A 82 4.19 23.20 -6.41
CA ASN A 82 4.59 24.38 -5.65
C ASN A 82 3.56 24.83 -4.58
N ALA A 83 2.72 23.91 -4.07
CA ALA A 83 1.84 24.19 -2.94
C ALA A 83 2.65 24.25 -1.65
N ARG A 84 2.39 25.28 -0.82
CA ARG A 84 3.06 25.51 0.46
C ARG A 84 2.36 24.71 1.55
N VAL A 85 3.10 23.96 2.35
CA VAL A 85 2.60 23.29 3.55
C VAL A 85 2.35 24.31 4.64
N THR A 86 1.14 24.42 5.16
CA THR A 86 0.76 25.41 6.18
C THR A 86 0.54 24.80 7.55
N ALA A 87 0.13 23.52 7.61
CA ALA A 87 -0.01 22.76 8.85
C ALA A 87 0.11 21.26 8.59
N ILE A 88 0.54 20.51 9.61
CA ILE A 88 0.46 19.05 9.64
C ILE A 88 -0.07 18.66 11.02
N GLU A 89 -1.18 17.92 11.06
CA GLU A 89 -1.89 17.60 12.28
C GLU A 89 -2.31 16.12 12.28
N GLN A 90 -2.35 15.50 13.46
CA GLN A 90 -3.07 14.26 13.70
C GLN A 90 -4.51 14.62 14.08
N ARG A 91 -5.48 13.87 13.56
CA ARG A 91 -6.90 14.08 13.91
C ARG A 91 -7.26 13.28 15.16
N GLY A 92 -7.44 13.98 16.29
CA GLY A 92 -7.68 13.33 17.59
C GLY A 92 -6.58 12.30 17.87
N PHE A 93 -6.96 11.18 18.49
CA PHE A 93 -6.05 10.06 18.72
C PHE A 93 -6.19 8.94 17.68
N ASP A 94 -6.56 9.30 16.44
CA ASP A 94 -6.71 8.36 15.34
C ASP A 94 -5.44 8.27 14.49
N ARG A 95 -5.34 7.20 13.69
CA ARG A 95 -4.29 7.04 12.69
C ARG A 95 -4.63 7.78 11.40
N ILE A 96 -4.96 9.07 11.56
CA ILE A 96 -5.28 9.99 10.46
C ILE A 96 -4.41 11.22 10.60
N ALA A 97 -3.61 11.50 9.58
CA ALA A 97 -2.87 12.75 9.47
C ALA A 97 -3.48 13.65 8.39
N VAL A 98 -3.48 14.95 8.63
CA VAL A 98 -3.93 15.96 7.68
C VAL A 98 -2.82 16.95 7.45
N ALA A 99 -2.33 17.04 6.21
CA ALA A 99 -1.41 18.10 5.79
C ALA A 99 -2.21 19.16 5.02
N ARG A 100 -2.31 20.35 5.58
CA ARG A 100 -2.92 21.51 4.91
C ARG A 100 -1.91 22.17 4.01
N VAL A 101 -2.34 22.47 2.79
CA VAL A 101 -1.47 23.12 1.81
C VAL A 101 -2.21 24.27 1.12
N GLU A 102 -1.46 25.30 0.74
CA GLU A 102 -1.99 26.45 0.00
C GLU A 102 -1.26 26.62 -1.32
N ARG A 103 -2.03 26.88 -2.39
CA ARG A 103 -1.51 27.19 -3.71
C ARG A 103 -2.26 28.38 -4.30
N GLY A 104 -1.68 29.56 -4.21
CA GLY A 104 -2.41 30.80 -4.53
C GLY A 104 -3.66 30.93 -3.64
N PRO A 105 -4.86 31.09 -4.21
CA PRO A 105 -6.11 31.18 -3.44
C PRO A 105 -6.63 29.83 -2.97
N ASP A 106 -6.11 28.72 -3.50
CA ASP A 106 -6.61 27.39 -3.22
C ASP A 106 -6.06 26.86 -1.88
N ARG A 107 -6.96 26.42 -1.00
CA ARG A 107 -6.66 25.68 0.21
C ARG A 107 -7.07 24.23 0.03
N LEU A 108 -6.15 23.32 0.30
CA LEU A 108 -6.30 21.90 0.07
C LEU A 108 -5.84 21.14 1.32
N ASP A 109 -6.57 20.07 1.66
CA ASP A 109 -6.17 19.13 2.71
C ASP A 109 -5.75 17.80 2.06
N ILE A 110 -4.54 17.35 2.38
CA ILE A 110 -4.05 16.02 2.04
C ILE A 110 -4.32 15.14 3.26
N VAL A 111 -5.28 14.23 3.15
CA VAL A 111 -5.68 13.36 4.26
C VAL A 111 -5.08 11.98 4.07
N PHE A 112 -4.32 11.54 5.06
CA PHE A 112 -3.71 10.21 5.13
C PHE A 112 -4.48 9.35 6.14
N GLU A 113 -5.24 8.36 5.67
CA GLU A 113 -5.92 7.38 6.52
C GLU A 113 -5.01 6.15 6.66
N VAL A 114 -4.31 6.00 7.79
CA VAL A 114 -3.30 4.95 8.01
C VAL A 114 -3.86 3.80 8.85
N PHE A 115 -4.99 3.23 8.42
CA PHE A 115 -5.64 2.08 9.07
C PHE A 115 -6.40 1.23 8.04
N GLY A 116 -6.60 -0.05 8.33
CA GLY A 116 -7.27 -0.99 7.43
C GLY A 116 -6.57 -1.09 6.07
N LYS A 117 -7.29 -0.85 4.97
CA LYS A 117 -6.69 -0.72 3.62
C LYS A 117 -5.99 0.62 3.42
N GLY A 118 -6.28 1.59 4.28
CA GLY A 118 -5.79 2.95 4.15
C GLY A 118 -6.37 3.71 2.96
N ASN A 119 -6.16 5.01 2.97
CA ASN A 119 -6.46 5.86 1.81
C ASN A 119 -5.59 7.12 1.85
N LEU A 120 -5.42 7.75 0.70
CA LEU A 120 -4.89 9.08 0.56
C LEU A 120 -5.89 9.90 -0.23
N VAL A 121 -6.41 10.96 0.39
CA VAL A 121 -7.49 11.77 -0.18
C VAL A 121 -7.06 13.22 -0.25
N LEU A 122 -7.27 13.85 -1.40
CA LEU A 122 -7.14 15.30 -1.56
C LEU A 122 -8.51 15.94 -1.46
N VAL A 123 -8.66 16.86 -0.54
CA VAL A 123 -9.92 17.56 -0.24
C VAL A 123 -9.77 19.05 -0.51
N ARG A 124 -10.77 19.66 -1.16
CA ARG A 124 -10.86 21.11 -1.38
C ARG A 124 -12.22 21.59 -0.91
N GLY A 125 -12.23 22.54 0.02
CA GLY A 125 -13.49 23.11 0.53
C GLY A 125 -14.46 22.06 1.08
N GLY A 126 -13.96 21.01 1.75
CA GLY A 126 -14.76 19.90 2.27
C GLY A 126 -15.20 18.86 1.24
N THR A 127 -14.82 19.00 -0.04
CA THR A 127 -15.20 18.08 -1.12
C THR A 127 -14.00 17.26 -1.57
N THR A 128 -14.19 15.96 -1.80
CA THR A 128 -13.17 15.04 -2.31
C THR A 128 -12.79 15.42 -3.75
N THR A 129 -11.56 15.86 -3.95
CA THR A 129 -11.02 16.21 -5.27
C THR A 129 -10.44 15.00 -5.98
N THR A 130 -9.74 14.14 -5.25
CA THR A 130 -9.26 12.83 -5.72
C THR A 130 -8.95 11.93 -4.54
N ALA A 131 -9.00 10.61 -4.73
CA ALA A 131 -8.65 9.62 -3.72
C ALA A 131 -7.87 8.48 -4.36
N LEU A 132 -6.91 7.91 -3.61
CA LEU A 132 -6.15 6.73 -4.06
C LEU A 132 -7.07 5.53 -4.26
N TYR A 133 -8.01 5.33 -3.33
CA TYR A 133 -9.03 4.30 -3.38
C TYR A 133 -10.42 4.91 -3.21
N PRO A 134 -11.11 5.28 -4.32
CA PRO A 134 -12.52 5.65 -4.25
C PRO A 134 -13.34 4.46 -3.74
N GLN A 135 -14.13 4.66 -2.67
CA GLN A 135 -14.94 3.59 -2.07
C GLN A 135 -16.09 4.14 -1.24
N THR A 136 -17.13 3.30 -1.08
CA THR A 136 -18.28 3.59 -0.23
C THR A 136 -18.28 2.66 0.97
N PHE A 137 -18.40 3.25 2.16
CA PHE A 137 -18.51 2.56 3.43
C PHE A 137 -19.94 2.68 3.97
N LYS A 138 -20.27 1.92 5.01
CA LYS A 138 -21.51 2.13 5.75
C LYS A 138 -21.44 3.49 6.49
N GLY A 139 -22.15 4.49 5.96
CA GLY A 139 -22.24 5.82 6.55
C GLY A 139 -21.31 6.89 5.98
N ARG A 140 -20.40 6.58 5.03
CA ARG A 140 -19.63 7.59 4.31
C ARG A 140 -19.21 7.13 2.92
N THR A 141 -19.05 8.08 2.01
CA THR A 141 -18.56 7.84 0.65
C THR A 141 -17.30 8.68 0.41
N VAL A 142 -16.26 8.05 -0.14
CA VAL A 142 -15.02 8.72 -0.58
C VAL A 142 -14.96 8.59 -2.09
N GLN A 143 -15.57 9.54 -2.79
CA GLN A 143 -15.59 9.60 -4.27
C GLN A 143 -15.39 11.03 -4.73
N VAL A 144 -14.84 11.20 -5.92
CA VAL A 144 -14.61 12.53 -6.52
C VAL A 144 -15.94 13.29 -6.66
N GLY A 145 -15.96 14.54 -6.18
CA GLY A 145 -17.13 15.40 -6.19
C GLY A 145 -18.06 15.28 -4.98
N GLU A 146 -17.89 14.24 -4.15
CA GLU A 146 -18.68 14.03 -2.94
C GLU A 146 -18.07 14.75 -1.73
N PRO A 147 -18.89 15.19 -0.77
CA PRO A 147 -18.40 15.73 0.50
C PRO A 147 -17.50 14.71 1.21
N TYR A 148 -16.32 15.15 1.63
CA TYR A 148 -15.44 14.29 2.41
C TYR A 148 -15.87 14.29 3.89
N ALA A 149 -16.28 13.14 4.38
CA ALA A 149 -16.49 12.91 5.80
C ALA A 149 -15.35 12.05 6.37
N PHE A 150 -14.81 12.47 7.51
CA PHE A 150 -13.87 11.62 8.24
C PHE A 150 -14.58 10.36 8.77
N PRO A 151 -13.86 9.27 9.02
CA PRO A 151 -14.38 8.15 9.78
C PRO A 151 -14.97 8.63 11.11
N PRO A 152 -15.94 7.90 11.70
CA PRO A 152 -16.37 8.18 13.06
C PRO A 152 -15.16 8.25 13.98
N ALA A 153 -15.06 9.31 14.78
CA ALA A 153 -13.95 9.48 15.71
C ALA A 153 -13.95 8.35 16.73
N GLY A 154 -12.80 7.72 16.93
CA GLY A 154 -12.56 6.82 18.04
C GLY A 154 -12.53 7.59 19.37
N ILE A 155 -12.50 6.87 20.47
CA ILE A 155 -12.25 7.46 21.78
C ILE A 155 -10.79 7.99 21.79
N ASP A 156 -10.62 9.24 22.20
CA ASP A 156 -9.31 9.76 22.58
C ASP A 156 -9.05 9.46 24.05
N PRO A 157 -8.25 8.47 24.39
CA PRO A 157 -8.04 8.08 25.79
C PRO A 157 -7.24 9.11 26.57
N LEU A 158 -6.57 10.05 25.91
CA LEU A 158 -5.75 11.09 26.53
C LEU A 158 -6.58 12.31 26.94
N GLU A 159 -7.78 12.48 26.34
CA GLU A 159 -8.73 13.54 26.70
C GLU A 159 -9.73 13.10 27.78
N LEU A 160 -9.75 11.79 28.14
CA LEU A 160 -10.64 11.28 29.17
C LEU A 160 -10.11 11.62 30.56
N ASP A 161 -11.01 12.09 31.42
CA ASP A 161 -10.77 12.08 32.86
C ASP A 161 -10.85 10.65 33.42
N HIS A 162 -10.50 10.47 34.69
CA HIS A 162 -10.51 9.15 35.32
C HIS A 162 -11.88 8.44 35.26
N ALA A 163 -12.96 9.20 35.42
CA ALA A 163 -14.33 8.65 35.36
C ALA A 163 -14.68 8.22 33.92
N GLY A 164 -14.39 9.06 32.94
CA GLY A 164 -14.61 8.73 31.52
C GLY A 164 -13.79 7.52 31.06
N PHE A 165 -12.53 7.41 31.51
CA PHE A 165 -11.69 6.24 31.22
C PHE A 165 -12.27 4.95 31.79
N ARG A 166 -12.69 4.97 33.06
CA ARG A 166 -13.35 3.84 33.71
C ARG A 166 -14.62 3.43 32.95
N ASP A 167 -15.48 4.40 32.65
CA ASP A 167 -16.77 4.15 32.00
C ASP A 167 -16.58 3.59 30.57
N ALA A 168 -15.60 4.09 29.83
CA ALA A 168 -15.24 3.58 28.52
C ALA A 168 -14.70 2.14 28.57
N LEU A 169 -13.93 1.77 29.61
CA LEU A 169 -13.47 0.40 29.83
C LEU A 169 -14.63 -0.53 30.23
N THR A 170 -15.38 -0.17 31.26
CA THR A 170 -16.44 -1.03 31.82
C THR A 170 -17.65 -1.18 30.91
N GLY A 171 -17.90 -0.20 30.04
CA GLY A 171 -18.95 -0.25 29.00
C GLY A 171 -18.60 -1.18 27.82
N ALA A 172 -17.35 -1.61 27.70
CA ALA A 172 -16.90 -2.46 26.61
C ALA A 172 -17.00 -3.96 26.98
N LYS A 173 -16.97 -4.83 25.93
CA LYS A 173 -16.99 -6.29 26.11
C LYS A 173 -15.70 -6.89 25.57
N GLY A 174 -15.10 -7.82 26.32
CA GLY A 174 -13.92 -8.54 25.86
C GLY A 174 -12.80 -8.57 26.90
N THR A 175 -11.60 -8.99 26.47
CA THR A 175 -10.38 -8.95 27.27
C THR A 175 -9.79 -7.54 27.27
N LEU A 176 -9.07 -7.19 28.33
CA LEU A 176 -8.48 -5.89 28.55
C LEU A 176 -7.63 -5.43 27.35
N VAL A 177 -6.72 -6.28 26.87
CA VAL A 177 -5.85 -5.96 25.75
C VAL A 177 -6.63 -5.63 24.48
N ARG A 178 -7.73 -6.34 24.19
CA ARG A 178 -8.58 -6.08 23.02
C ARG A 178 -9.31 -4.74 23.11
N VAL A 179 -9.83 -4.42 24.31
CA VAL A 179 -10.53 -3.16 24.55
C VAL A 179 -9.55 -1.99 24.45
N LEU A 180 -8.40 -2.08 25.09
CA LEU A 180 -7.36 -1.05 25.00
C LEU A 180 -6.87 -0.87 23.55
N ALA A 181 -6.65 -1.95 22.82
CA ALA A 181 -6.16 -1.87 21.44
C ALA A 181 -7.17 -1.26 20.46
N SER A 182 -8.47 -1.61 20.57
CA SER A 182 -9.47 -1.27 19.56
C SER A 182 -10.45 -0.17 20.00
N VAL A 183 -10.93 -0.17 21.25
CA VAL A 183 -11.88 0.85 21.75
C VAL A 183 -11.13 2.11 22.14
N MET A 184 -10.00 1.96 22.87
CA MET A 184 -9.13 3.08 23.26
C MET A 184 -8.11 3.47 22.17
N ASN A 185 -8.16 2.83 21.02
CA ASN A 185 -7.36 3.16 19.84
C ASN A 185 -5.81 3.11 20.03
N LEU A 186 -5.34 2.41 21.09
CA LEU A 186 -3.91 2.33 21.43
C LEU A 186 -3.13 1.44 20.43
N GLY A 187 -3.82 0.50 19.76
CA GLY A 187 -3.17 -0.56 19.00
C GLY A 187 -2.56 -1.66 19.89
N GLY A 188 -2.17 -2.79 19.31
CA GLY A 188 -1.74 -3.97 20.08
C GLY A 188 -0.51 -3.71 20.94
N THR A 189 0.53 -3.10 20.36
CA THR A 189 1.81 -2.84 21.05
C THR A 189 1.62 -2.02 22.32
N TYR A 190 0.90 -0.90 22.24
CA TYR A 190 0.70 -0.03 23.40
C TYR A 190 -0.38 -0.54 24.36
N ALA A 191 -1.32 -1.35 23.90
CA ALA A 191 -2.28 -2.03 24.77
C ALA A 191 -1.56 -3.07 25.67
N GLU A 192 -0.66 -3.87 25.11
CA GLU A 192 0.16 -4.82 25.90
C GLU A 192 1.11 -4.08 26.84
N GLU A 193 1.78 -3.04 26.36
CA GLU A 193 2.66 -2.20 27.17
C GLU A 193 1.93 -1.57 28.37
N LEU A 194 0.70 -1.09 28.15
CA LEU A 194 -0.10 -0.51 29.21
C LEU A 194 -0.46 -1.54 30.28
N CYS A 195 -0.86 -2.74 29.87
CA CYS A 195 -1.11 -3.85 30.78
C CYS A 195 0.13 -4.19 31.63
N LEU A 196 1.31 -4.23 31.00
CA LEU A 196 2.58 -4.50 31.70
C LEU A 196 2.91 -3.41 32.71
N ARG A 197 2.79 -2.13 32.32
CA ARG A 197 3.06 -0.98 33.22
C ARG A 197 2.12 -0.90 34.40
N ALA A 198 0.86 -1.27 34.19
CA ALA A 198 -0.16 -1.31 35.24
C ALA A 198 -0.11 -2.60 36.09
N ALA A 199 0.73 -3.58 35.72
CA ALA A 199 0.78 -4.90 36.35
C ALA A 199 -0.59 -5.62 36.36
N VAL A 200 -1.36 -5.51 35.26
CA VAL A 200 -2.65 -6.16 35.06
C VAL A 200 -2.54 -7.17 33.94
N ASP A 201 -3.03 -8.40 34.17
CA ASP A 201 -3.03 -9.44 33.15
C ASP A 201 -3.87 -9.00 31.94
N LYS A 202 -3.26 -9.03 30.76
CA LYS A 202 -3.87 -8.59 29.48
C LYS A 202 -5.10 -9.41 29.07
N GLU A 203 -5.22 -10.66 29.53
CA GLU A 203 -6.37 -11.53 29.24
C GLU A 203 -7.53 -11.33 30.23
N THR A 204 -7.37 -10.52 31.29
CA THR A 204 -8.46 -10.15 32.21
C THR A 204 -9.64 -9.58 31.45
N ARG A 205 -10.85 -10.08 31.74
CA ARG A 205 -12.07 -9.48 31.15
C ARG A 205 -12.34 -8.13 31.79
N VAL A 206 -12.68 -7.14 30.98
CA VAL A 206 -12.91 -5.76 31.50
C VAL A 206 -13.98 -5.67 32.59
N LYS A 207 -14.97 -6.55 32.57
CA LYS A 207 -16.02 -6.64 33.63
C LYS A 207 -15.49 -7.15 34.97
N ASP A 208 -14.36 -7.82 35.00
CA ASP A 208 -13.76 -8.43 36.19
C ASP A 208 -12.63 -7.56 36.78
N LEU A 209 -12.39 -6.37 36.20
CA LEU A 209 -11.39 -5.42 36.69
C LEU A 209 -11.83 -4.81 38.04
N THR A 210 -10.90 -4.77 38.98
CA THR A 210 -11.09 -4.05 40.25
C THR A 210 -10.85 -2.54 40.04
N THR A 211 -11.39 -1.71 40.93
CA THR A 211 -11.15 -0.27 40.91
C THR A 211 -9.65 0.07 40.94
N ALA A 212 -8.88 -0.61 41.80
CA ALA A 212 -7.44 -0.40 41.90
C ALA A 212 -6.69 -0.73 40.60
N GLN A 213 -7.14 -1.74 39.83
CA GLN A 213 -6.56 -2.05 38.53
C GLN A 213 -6.90 -0.96 37.49
N VAL A 214 -8.11 -0.43 37.51
CA VAL A 214 -8.51 0.70 36.63
C VAL A 214 -7.68 1.95 36.96
N ASP A 215 -7.47 2.26 38.24
CA ASP A 215 -6.63 3.38 38.70
C ASP A 215 -5.18 3.22 38.22
N SER A 216 -4.62 2.00 38.34
CA SER A 216 -3.28 1.68 37.85
C SER A 216 -3.17 1.84 36.34
N LEU A 217 -4.16 1.38 35.57
CA LEU A 217 -4.21 1.52 34.11
C LEU A 217 -4.28 2.99 33.68
N TYR A 218 -5.13 3.81 34.34
CA TYR A 218 -5.22 5.23 34.04
C TYR A 218 -3.92 5.97 34.36
N THR A 219 -3.32 5.68 35.50
CA THR A 219 -2.00 6.26 35.87
C THR A 219 -0.92 5.86 34.88
N ALA A 220 -0.88 4.59 34.49
CA ALA A 220 0.09 4.06 33.52
C ALA A 220 -0.10 4.69 32.12
N LEU A 221 -1.35 4.96 31.71
CA LEU A 221 -1.65 5.63 30.44
C LEU A 221 -1.12 7.06 30.42
N ASN A 222 -1.37 7.83 31.49
CA ASN A 222 -0.88 9.19 31.59
C ASN A 222 0.66 9.25 31.60
N ASN A 223 1.30 8.34 32.35
CA ASN A 223 2.76 8.25 32.37
C ASN A 223 3.32 7.87 30.99
N LEU A 224 2.64 6.98 30.27
CA LEU A 224 3.02 6.59 28.90
C LEU A 224 2.92 7.79 27.93
N ALA A 225 1.84 8.58 28.02
CA ALA A 225 1.67 9.78 27.22
C ALA A 225 2.75 10.81 27.49
N VAL A 226 3.09 11.07 28.77
CA VAL A 226 4.19 11.95 29.16
C VAL A 226 5.52 11.47 28.61
N ALA A 227 5.82 10.17 28.73
CA ALA A 227 7.05 9.60 28.20
C ALA A 227 7.16 9.79 26.68
N ILE A 228 6.08 9.62 25.92
CA ILE A 228 6.03 9.81 24.46
C ILE A 228 6.21 11.27 24.08
N ASP A 229 5.67 12.19 24.84
CA ASP A 229 5.77 13.62 24.53
C ASP A 229 7.10 14.23 24.98
N GLN A 230 7.69 13.80 26.11
CA GLN A 230 8.80 14.46 26.78
C GLN A 230 10.07 13.64 26.94
N GLU A 231 9.99 12.30 27.00
CA GLU A 231 11.12 11.42 27.34
C GLU A 231 11.47 10.44 26.21
N ARG A 232 11.47 10.95 24.97
CA ARG A 232 11.69 10.12 23.79
C ARG A 232 13.07 9.47 23.79
N ARG A 233 13.10 8.17 23.54
CA ARG A 233 14.30 7.37 23.27
C ARG A 233 14.04 6.47 22.04
N PRO A 234 14.01 7.07 20.85
CA PRO A 234 13.66 6.33 19.65
C PRO A 234 14.65 5.21 19.35
N ALA A 235 14.15 4.02 19.05
CA ALA A 235 15.02 2.90 18.75
C ALA A 235 14.37 1.92 17.77
N VAL A 236 15.20 1.20 17.02
CA VAL A 236 14.86 -0.04 16.34
C VAL A 236 15.20 -1.20 17.25
N ILE A 237 14.27 -2.12 17.39
CA ILE A 237 14.36 -3.31 18.24
C ILE A 237 14.67 -4.51 17.36
N PHE A 238 15.64 -5.33 17.78
CA PHE A 238 16.06 -6.53 17.08
C PHE A 238 15.76 -7.78 17.91
N HIS A 239 15.45 -8.87 17.21
CA HIS A 239 15.32 -10.21 17.77
C HIS A 239 15.99 -11.19 16.80
N ASP A 240 16.95 -11.95 17.29
CA ASP A 240 17.77 -12.87 16.49
C ASP A 240 18.38 -12.20 15.23
N GLY A 241 18.86 -10.96 15.38
CA GLY A 241 19.46 -10.18 14.30
C GLY A 241 18.48 -9.54 13.30
N HIS A 242 17.16 -9.79 13.44
CA HIS A 242 16.13 -9.23 12.59
C HIS A 242 15.44 -8.04 13.27
N ALA A 243 15.21 -6.96 12.53
CA ALA A 243 14.45 -5.82 13.03
C ALA A 243 12.96 -6.20 13.20
N VAL A 244 12.45 -6.10 14.44
CA VAL A 244 11.08 -6.53 14.78
C VAL A 244 10.15 -5.38 15.12
N ASP A 245 10.67 -4.25 15.60
CA ASP A 245 9.88 -3.07 15.95
C ASP A 245 10.70 -1.78 15.79
N ALA A 246 10.02 -0.65 15.70
CA ALA A 246 10.57 0.70 15.88
C ALA A 246 9.68 1.45 16.86
N THR A 247 10.25 1.99 17.92
CA THR A 247 9.50 2.60 19.02
C THR A 247 10.02 3.99 19.36
N PRO A 248 9.18 4.97 19.72
CA PRO A 248 9.60 6.32 20.09
C PRO A 248 10.14 6.39 21.52
N ILE A 249 9.84 5.39 22.35
CA ILE A 249 10.25 5.29 23.75
C ILE A 249 10.69 3.86 24.07
N GLU A 250 11.29 3.67 25.23
CA GLU A 250 11.57 2.33 25.74
C GLU A 250 10.29 1.64 26.21
N LEU A 251 10.04 0.43 25.70
CA LEU A 251 8.90 -0.41 26.05
C LEU A 251 9.36 -1.58 26.93
N LEU A 252 8.60 -1.88 27.99
CA LEU A 252 8.86 -2.97 28.92
C LEU A 252 8.90 -4.33 28.22
N GLN A 253 8.01 -4.54 27.25
CA GLN A 253 7.93 -5.77 26.46
C GLN A 253 9.19 -6.03 25.60
N HIS A 254 10.07 -5.04 25.45
CA HIS A 254 11.30 -5.14 24.67
C HIS A 254 12.58 -5.00 25.50
N ARG A 255 12.50 -5.01 26.83
CA ARG A 255 13.65 -4.76 27.73
C ARG A 255 14.85 -5.69 27.51
N GLU A 256 14.57 -6.96 27.18
CA GLU A 256 15.61 -7.98 26.99
C GLU A 256 16.10 -8.08 25.54
N ARG A 257 15.57 -7.23 24.64
CA ARG A 257 15.92 -7.27 23.23
C ARG A 257 17.03 -6.29 22.90
N GLU A 258 17.83 -6.62 21.89
CA GLU A 258 18.80 -5.71 21.34
C GLU A 258 18.09 -4.46 20.77
N ARG A 259 18.63 -3.27 21.10
CA ARG A 259 18.08 -1.99 20.65
C ARG A 259 19.17 -1.13 20.04
N ARG A 260 18.83 -0.47 18.92
CA ARG A 260 19.66 0.57 18.29
C ARG A 260 18.94 1.89 18.37
N GLU A 261 19.56 2.86 19.06
CA GLU A 261 18.97 4.19 19.26
C GLU A 261 19.19 5.12 18.07
N PHE A 262 18.26 6.08 17.90
CA PHE A 262 18.26 7.08 16.85
C PHE A 262 17.92 8.47 17.42
N PRO A 263 18.37 9.57 16.77
CA PRO A 263 18.07 10.92 17.22
C PRO A 263 16.56 11.25 17.22
N THR A 264 15.82 10.72 16.22
CA THR A 264 14.38 10.92 16.08
C THR A 264 13.66 9.60 15.84
N PHE A 265 12.38 9.54 16.16
CA PHE A 265 11.56 8.36 15.87
C PHE A 265 11.38 8.17 14.37
N ASN A 266 11.31 9.27 13.62
CA ASN A 266 11.24 9.18 12.16
C ASN A 266 12.49 8.52 11.57
N GLU A 267 13.69 8.81 12.07
CA GLU A 267 14.91 8.14 11.63
C GLU A 267 14.93 6.65 12.01
N ALA A 268 14.49 6.30 13.23
CA ALA A 268 14.34 4.91 13.66
C ALA A 268 13.36 4.16 12.74
N LEU A 269 12.20 4.74 12.44
CA LEU A 269 11.20 4.13 11.57
C LEU A 269 11.68 4.01 10.12
N SER A 270 12.36 5.02 9.58
CA SER A 270 12.97 4.97 8.25
C SER A 270 14.04 3.89 8.16
N HIS A 271 14.89 3.77 9.20
CA HIS A 271 15.87 2.69 9.27
C HIS A 271 15.19 1.31 9.35
N PHE A 272 14.16 1.16 10.19
CA PHE A 272 13.37 -0.06 10.28
C PHE A 272 12.82 -0.48 8.91
N LEU A 273 12.24 0.44 8.14
CA LEU A 273 11.73 0.16 6.80
C LEU A 273 12.80 -0.28 5.79
N ASN A 274 14.05 0.15 5.99
CA ASN A 274 15.16 -0.27 5.14
C ASN A 274 15.69 -1.67 5.47
N VAL A 275 15.67 -2.05 6.75
CA VAL A 275 16.28 -3.31 7.23
C VAL A 275 15.27 -4.43 7.49
N ALA A 276 13.99 -4.10 7.74
CA ALA A 276 12.92 -5.08 7.86
C ALA A 276 12.68 -5.74 6.49
N GLU A 277 12.76 -7.06 6.43
CA GLU A 277 12.53 -7.80 5.20
C GLU A 277 11.06 -7.68 4.76
N PRO A 278 10.74 -7.01 3.64
CA PRO A 278 9.35 -6.71 3.26
C PRO A 278 8.52 -7.92 2.83
N GLN A 279 9.14 -9.10 2.67
CA GLN A 279 8.54 -10.23 1.98
C GLN A 279 7.89 -11.27 2.89
N VAL A 280 8.28 -11.34 4.17
CA VAL A 280 7.70 -12.28 5.14
C VAL A 280 6.36 -11.75 5.67
N GLU A 281 6.21 -10.42 5.80
CA GLU A 281 5.06 -9.79 6.45
C GLU A 281 3.71 -9.99 5.76
N VAL A 282 3.63 -9.88 4.43
CA VAL A 282 2.33 -10.00 3.71
C VAL A 282 1.83 -11.43 3.73
N ALA A 283 2.75 -12.41 3.64
CA ALA A 283 2.41 -13.82 3.71
C ALA A 283 1.98 -14.23 5.12
N ASP A 284 2.70 -13.76 6.14
CA ASP A 284 2.40 -14.08 7.54
C ASP A 284 1.12 -13.39 8.03
N GLU A 285 0.82 -12.17 7.59
CA GLU A 285 -0.43 -11.50 7.95
C GLU A 285 -1.65 -12.16 7.31
N ILE A 286 -1.56 -12.55 6.03
CA ILE A 286 -2.61 -13.31 5.35
C ILE A 286 -2.77 -14.69 6.01
N ALA A 287 -1.66 -15.38 6.27
CA ALA A 287 -1.66 -16.67 6.94
C ALA A 287 -2.26 -16.58 8.36
N SER A 288 -1.86 -15.59 9.15
CA SER A 288 -2.38 -15.35 10.49
C SER A 288 -3.88 -15.01 10.52
N LYS A 289 -4.39 -14.22 9.56
CA LYS A 289 -5.84 -13.95 9.43
C LYS A 289 -6.62 -15.19 9.05
N LEU A 290 -6.09 -15.99 8.14
CA LEU A 290 -6.72 -17.24 7.72
C LEU A 290 -6.69 -18.29 8.83
N GLU A 291 -5.58 -18.40 9.57
CA GLU A 291 -5.45 -19.30 10.73
C GLU A 291 -6.43 -18.94 11.86
N ARG A 292 -6.63 -17.64 12.17
CA ARG A 292 -7.66 -17.19 13.13
C ARG A 292 -9.07 -17.54 12.66
N ARG A 293 -9.32 -17.43 11.35
CA ARG A 293 -10.62 -17.82 10.77
C ARG A 293 -10.84 -19.31 10.86
N VAL A 294 -9.82 -20.13 10.62
CA VAL A 294 -9.87 -21.58 10.80
C VAL A 294 -10.16 -21.94 12.25
N ALA A 295 -9.45 -21.35 13.22
CA ALA A 295 -9.67 -21.61 14.64
C ALA A 295 -11.11 -21.27 15.07
N GLN A 296 -11.67 -20.15 14.60
CA GLN A 296 -13.07 -19.79 14.88
C GLN A 296 -14.07 -20.76 14.24
N GLN A 297 -13.79 -21.24 13.03
CA GLN A 297 -14.61 -22.23 12.35
C GLN A 297 -14.55 -23.58 13.05
N GLU A 298 -13.38 -24.02 13.53
CA GLU A 298 -13.20 -25.25 14.31
C GLU A 298 -13.94 -25.21 15.66
N GLU A 299 -13.95 -24.07 16.35
CA GLU A 299 -14.76 -23.87 17.55
C GLU A 299 -16.26 -24.00 17.26
N THR A 300 -16.71 -23.39 16.15
CA THR A 300 -18.11 -23.52 15.71
C THR A 300 -18.46 -24.95 15.35
N LEU A 301 -17.56 -25.66 14.66
CA LEU A 301 -17.74 -27.06 14.30
C LEU A 301 -17.87 -27.96 15.54
N ARG A 302 -17.02 -27.74 16.55
CA ARG A 302 -17.07 -28.45 17.82
C ARG A 302 -18.40 -28.23 18.54
N ALA A 303 -18.83 -26.97 18.66
CA ALA A 303 -20.10 -26.63 19.32
C ALA A 303 -21.31 -27.29 18.60
N LEU A 304 -21.34 -27.31 17.27
CA LEU A 304 -22.40 -27.98 16.51
C LEU A 304 -22.42 -29.49 16.69
N ARG A 305 -21.26 -30.14 16.80
CA ARG A 305 -21.15 -31.58 17.07
C ARG A 305 -21.58 -31.92 18.50
N GLU A 306 -21.20 -31.11 19.48
CA GLU A 306 -21.64 -31.23 20.88
C GLU A 306 -23.16 -31.06 21.00
N GLU A 307 -23.73 -30.05 20.33
CA GLU A 307 -25.18 -29.86 20.25
C GLU A 307 -25.88 -31.08 19.65
N ALA A 308 -25.37 -31.63 18.55
CA ALA A 308 -25.94 -32.79 17.92
C ALA A 308 -25.92 -34.04 18.84
N THR A 309 -24.83 -34.24 19.59
CA THR A 309 -24.69 -35.34 20.54
C THR A 309 -25.68 -35.19 21.71
N LEU A 310 -25.83 -33.95 22.23
CA LEU A 310 -26.77 -33.65 23.30
C LEU A 310 -28.23 -33.90 22.85
N LEU A 311 -28.59 -33.41 21.65
CA LEU A 311 -29.95 -33.62 21.10
C LEU A 311 -30.29 -35.12 20.89
N GLU A 312 -29.31 -35.91 20.46
CA GLU A 312 -29.46 -37.36 20.36
C GLU A 312 -29.70 -38.01 21.71
N ALA A 313 -28.86 -37.67 22.70
CA ALA A 313 -28.98 -38.19 24.07
C ALA A 313 -30.34 -37.81 24.70
N GLN A 314 -30.83 -36.58 24.49
CA GLN A 314 -32.15 -36.14 24.94
C GLN A 314 -33.26 -36.93 24.24
N ALA A 315 -33.20 -37.18 22.93
CA ALA A 315 -34.20 -37.94 22.20
C ALA A 315 -34.26 -39.40 22.67
N VAL A 316 -33.11 -40.04 22.87
CA VAL A 316 -33.02 -41.41 23.39
C VAL A 316 -33.59 -41.46 24.81
N PHE A 317 -33.30 -40.48 25.65
CA PHE A 317 -33.80 -40.42 27.01
C PHE A 317 -35.34 -40.25 27.05
N LEU A 318 -35.90 -39.44 26.16
CA LEU A 318 -37.34 -39.29 26.02
C LEU A 318 -38.02 -40.66 25.71
N TYR A 319 -37.47 -41.44 24.77
CA TYR A 319 -38.01 -42.76 24.46
C TYR A 319 -37.82 -43.75 25.61
N GLY A 320 -36.70 -43.74 26.28
CA GLY A 320 -36.41 -44.61 27.40
C GLY A 320 -37.31 -44.39 28.62
N HIS A 321 -37.81 -43.16 28.78
CA HIS A 321 -38.66 -42.73 29.91
C HIS A 321 -40.06 -42.26 29.46
N TYR A 322 -40.59 -42.91 28.40
CA TYR A 322 -41.81 -42.52 27.72
C TYR A 322 -42.97 -42.25 28.68
N ALA A 323 -43.25 -43.15 29.63
CA ALA A 323 -44.36 -43.05 30.55
C ALA A 323 -44.31 -41.79 31.45
N ILE A 324 -43.08 -41.41 31.89
CA ILE A 324 -42.86 -40.22 32.72
C ILE A 324 -43.14 -38.95 31.91
N PHE A 325 -42.63 -38.87 30.68
CA PHE A 325 -42.84 -37.70 29.85
C PHE A 325 -44.26 -37.61 29.32
N ASP A 326 -44.95 -38.72 29.06
CA ASP A 326 -46.38 -38.74 28.67
C ASP A 326 -47.25 -38.17 29.79
N GLU A 327 -47.03 -38.60 31.03
CA GLU A 327 -47.76 -38.10 32.20
C GLU A 327 -47.39 -36.60 32.47
N LEU A 328 -46.14 -36.21 32.33
CA LEU A 328 -45.71 -34.80 32.45
C LEU A 328 -46.43 -33.93 31.45
N LEU A 329 -46.46 -34.29 30.17
CA LEU A 329 -47.11 -33.52 29.12
C LEU A 329 -48.64 -33.49 29.28
N LYS A 330 -49.27 -34.59 29.76
CA LYS A 330 -50.68 -34.64 30.11
C LYS A 330 -51.01 -33.70 31.28
N SER A 331 -50.21 -33.76 32.36
CA SER A 331 -50.41 -32.92 33.54
C SER A 331 -50.35 -31.43 33.17
N VAL A 332 -49.41 -31.04 32.34
CA VAL A 332 -49.27 -29.65 31.86
C VAL A 332 -50.46 -29.23 31.00
N ARG A 333 -50.96 -30.09 30.10
CA ARG A 333 -52.15 -29.80 29.28
C ARG A 333 -53.41 -29.63 30.08
N GLU A 334 -53.58 -30.45 31.12
CA GLU A 334 -54.74 -30.46 32.00
C GLU A 334 -54.65 -29.50 33.18
N GLY A 335 -53.51 -28.74 33.31
CA GLY A 335 -53.28 -27.82 34.39
C GLY A 335 -53.08 -28.48 35.76
N ARG A 336 -52.71 -29.76 35.78
CA ARG A 336 -52.41 -30.53 36.99
C ARG A 336 -50.93 -30.32 37.39
N PRO A 337 -50.57 -30.53 38.66
CA PRO A 337 -49.16 -30.49 39.08
C PRO A 337 -48.34 -31.55 38.35
N PRO A 338 -47.09 -31.23 37.94
CA PRO A 338 -46.21 -32.20 37.26
C PRO A 338 -45.82 -33.34 38.24
N PRO A 339 -45.42 -34.53 37.72
CA PRO A 339 -44.86 -35.60 38.52
C PRO A 339 -43.56 -35.17 39.25
N GLU A 340 -43.28 -35.82 40.39
CA GLU A 340 -42.15 -35.48 41.25
C GLU A 340 -40.79 -35.59 40.56
N GLU A 341 -40.67 -36.44 39.54
CA GLU A 341 -39.40 -36.75 38.84
C GLU A 341 -38.98 -35.67 37.82
N GLY A 342 -39.86 -34.68 37.51
CA GLY A 342 -39.58 -33.65 36.53
C GLY A 342 -39.81 -32.22 37.03
N GLN A 343 -38.73 -31.45 37.20
CA GLN A 343 -38.82 -30.05 37.58
C GLN A 343 -38.98 -29.14 36.35
N ILE A 344 -40.15 -28.46 36.24
CA ILE A 344 -40.35 -27.45 35.19
C ILE A 344 -39.55 -26.19 35.57
N LYS A 345 -38.52 -25.88 34.76
CA LYS A 345 -37.66 -24.68 34.89
C LYS A 345 -38.22 -23.45 34.19
N ALA A 346 -38.90 -23.65 33.06
CA ALA A 346 -39.51 -22.56 32.29
C ALA A 346 -40.80 -23.01 31.58
N PHE A 347 -41.73 -22.07 31.44
CA PHE A 347 -43.00 -22.28 30.73
C PHE A 347 -43.24 -21.11 29.80
N ASP A 348 -43.23 -21.37 28.50
CA ASP A 348 -43.49 -20.37 27.47
C ASP A 348 -44.86 -20.65 26.80
N ARG A 349 -45.88 -19.87 27.20
CA ARG A 349 -47.25 -19.99 26.65
C ARG A 349 -47.32 -19.58 25.17
N LYS A 350 -46.46 -18.64 24.74
CA LYS A 350 -46.50 -18.13 23.37
C LYS A 350 -45.88 -19.15 22.41
N ALA A 351 -44.75 -19.73 22.80
CA ALA A 351 -44.08 -20.78 22.06
C ALA A 351 -44.69 -22.18 22.27
N ARG A 352 -45.62 -22.31 23.27
CA ARG A 352 -46.22 -23.60 23.67
C ARG A 352 -45.21 -24.65 24.12
N THR A 353 -44.15 -24.19 24.79
CA THR A 353 -43.06 -25.06 25.23
C THR A 353 -42.89 -25.04 26.75
N ILE A 354 -42.40 -26.15 27.27
CA ILE A 354 -41.88 -26.27 28.62
C ILE A 354 -40.42 -26.65 28.60
N THR A 355 -39.63 -26.14 29.51
CA THR A 355 -38.25 -26.60 29.73
C THR A 355 -38.20 -27.34 31.06
N VAL A 356 -37.78 -28.58 31.03
CA VAL A 356 -37.74 -29.45 32.21
C VAL A 356 -36.32 -29.90 32.51
N ALA A 357 -36.00 -29.99 33.80
CA ALA A 357 -34.83 -30.69 34.29
C ALA A 357 -35.26 -32.08 34.76
N ILE A 358 -34.60 -33.12 34.21
CA ILE A 358 -34.95 -34.50 34.53
C ILE A 358 -33.75 -35.41 34.26
N GLY A 359 -33.45 -36.32 35.20
CA GLY A 359 -32.28 -37.19 35.10
C GLY A 359 -30.98 -36.37 35.03
N ASP A 360 -30.09 -36.72 34.11
CA ASP A 360 -28.81 -36.04 33.91
C ASP A 360 -28.94 -34.77 33.02
N PHE A 361 -30.16 -34.38 32.64
CA PHE A 361 -30.38 -33.23 31.77
C PHE A 361 -30.88 -32.01 32.53
N ASP A 362 -30.09 -30.96 32.57
CA ASP A 362 -30.44 -29.69 33.17
C ASP A 362 -31.59 -28.95 32.48
N ALA A 363 -31.77 -29.19 31.17
CA ALA A 363 -32.79 -28.54 30.37
C ALA A 363 -33.15 -29.37 29.11
N ILE A 364 -34.36 -29.90 29.08
CA ILE A 364 -35.01 -30.45 27.87
C ILE A 364 -36.19 -29.56 27.53
N THR A 365 -36.25 -29.00 26.34
CA THR A 365 -37.37 -28.19 25.88
C THR A 365 -38.32 -29.04 25.05
N LEU A 366 -39.59 -29.10 25.50
CA LEU A 366 -40.68 -29.92 24.92
C LEU A 366 -41.84 -29.03 24.53
N GLU A 367 -42.50 -29.33 23.40
CA GLU A 367 -43.79 -28.74 23.05
C GLU A 367 -44.92 -29.55 23.77
N TYR A 368 -45.60 -28.90 24.74
CA TYR A 368 -46.55 -29.63 25.57
C TYR A 368 -47.86 -30.04 24.86
N GLU A 369 -48.15 -29.47 23.68
CA GLU A 369 -49.27 -29.89 22.86
C GLU A 369 -48.96 -31.17 22.03
N LYS A 370 -47.73 -31.52 21.85
CA LYS A 370 -47.26 -32.70 21.15
C LYS A 370 -47.09 -33.86 22.11
N ASP A 371 -47.20 -35.10 21.55
CA ASP A 371 -46.85 -36.30 22.31
C ASP A 371 -45.33 -36.50 22.43
N VAL A 372 -44.92 -37.48 23.21
CA VAL A 372 -43.50 -37.82 23.44
C VAL A 372 -42.78 -38.16 22.16
N THR A 373 -43.45 -38.91 21.26
CA THR A 373 -42.87 -39.34 19.97
C THR A 373 -42.58 -38.16 19.07
N ALA A 374 -43.54 -37.24 18.95
CA ALA A 374 -43.37 -36.03 18.13
C ALA A 374 -42.29 -35.09 18.72
N ASN A 375 -42.17 -35.00 20.03
CA ASN A 375 -41.09 -34.25 20.68
C ASN A 375 -39.70 -34.89 20.43
N ALA A 376 -39.61 -36.21 20.57
CA ALA A 376 -38.36 -36.94 20.25
C ALA A 376 -37.97 -36.79 18.79
N GLN A 377 -38.95 -36.88 17.84
CA GLN A 377 -38.70 -36.65 16.43
C GLN A 377 -38.20 -35.23 16.16
N ALA A 378 -38.78 -34.23 16.82
CA ALA A 378 -38.30 -32.86 16.70
C ALA A 378 -36.83 -32.67 17.16
N LEU A 379 -36.40 -33.40 18.20
CA LEU A 379 -34.98 -33.40 18.64
C LEU A 379 -34.09 -34.05 17.60
N TYR A 380 -34.51 -35.20 16.97
CA TYR A 380 -33.77 -35.82 15.88
C TYR A 380 -33.68 -34.91 14.64
N ASP A 381 -34.73 -34.19 14.31
CA ASP A 381 -34.71 -33.25 13.18
C ASP A 381 -33.71 -32.08 13.46
N ARG A 382 -33.74 -31.54 14.65
CA ARG A 382 -32.75 -30.52 15.09
C ARG A 382 -31.32 -31.07 15.08
N ARG A 383 -31.09 -32.30 15.53
CA ARG A 383 -29.80 -32.99 15.41
C ARG A 383 -29.35 -33.08 13.96
N LYS A 384 -30.22 -33.48 13.05
CA LYS A 384 -29.92 -33.57 11.61
C LYS A 384 -29.51 -32.20 11.06
N ASP A 385 -30.21 -31.15 11.43
CA ASP A 385 -29.89 -29.78 11.03
C ASP A 385 -28.53 -29.32 11.59
N ALA A 386 -28.21 -29.65 12.84
CA ALA A 386 -26.92 -29.35 13.44
C ALA A 386 -25.77 -30.06 12.71
N LEU A 387 -25.95 -31.35 12.36
CA LEU A 387 -24.97 -32.13 11.57
C LEU A 387 -24.78 -31.58 10.15
N LEU A 388 -25.86 -31.16 9.47
CA LEU A 388 -25.76 -30.49 8.17
C LEU A 388 -25.01 -29.17 8.22
N LYS A 389 -25.23 -28.37 9.28
CA LYS A 389 -24.47 -27.16 9.52
C LYS A 389 -22.99 -27.48 9.79
N ALA A 390 -22.72 -28.50 10.62
CA ALA A 390 -21.36 -28.95 10.91
C ALA A 390 -20.62 -29.38 9.64
N GLN A 391 -21.26 -30.12 8.74
CA GLN A 391 -20.67 -30.49 7.46
C GLN A 391 -20.29 -29.27 6.60
N ARG A 392 -21.18 -28.27 6.49
CA ARG A 392 -20.89 -27.03 5.75
C ARG A 392 -19.72 -26.25 6.35
N VAL A 393 -19.59 -26.25 7.68
CA VAL A 393 -18.46 -25.62 8.35
C VAL A 393 -17.17 -26.38 8.08
N ASP A 394 -17.21 -27.72 8.06
CA ASP A 394 -16.04 -28.57 7.75
C ASP A 394 -15.55 -28.35 6.31
N GLU A 395 -16.46 -28.25 5.35
CA GLU A 395 -16.16 -27.88 3.96
C GLU A 395 -15.54 -26.47 3.86
N ALA A 396 -16.05 -25.50 4.65
CA ALA A 396 -15.51 -24.15 4.71
C ALA A 396 -14.09 -24.11 5.32
N ILE A 397 -13.80 -24.95 6.31
CA ILE A 397 -12.46 -25.12 6.90
C ILE A 397 -11.48 -25.65 5.84
N ALA A 398 -11.87 -26.71 5.12
CA ALA A 398 -11.04 -27.28 4.05
C ALA A 398 -10.70 -26.25 2.97
N LYS A 399 -11.68 -25.46 2.55
CA LYS A 399 -11.48 -24.35 1.59
C LYS A 399 -10.53 -23.29 2.14
N THR A 400 -10.73 -22.84 3.38
CA THR A 400 -9.88 -21.81 4.01
C THR A 400 -8.43 -22.30 4.16
N ARG A 401 -8.22 -23.57 4.49
CA ARG A 401 -6.86 -24.18 4.55
C ARG A 401 -6.20 -24.21 3.17
N SER A 402 -6.92 -24.62 2.13
CA SER A 402 -6.41 -24.61 0.74
C SER A 402 -6.04 -23.19 0.28
N GLU A 403 -6.83 -22.18 0.63
CA GLU A 403 -6.52 -20.76 0.36
C GLU A 403 -5.24 -20.31 1.10
N THR A 404 -5.03 -20.80 2.34
CA THR A 404 -3.83 -20.52 3.14
C THR A 404 -2.58 -21.10 2.49
N ASP A 405 -2.65 -22.37 2.05
CA ASP A 405 -1.52 -23.04 1.40
C ASP A 405 -1.17 -22.39 0.06
N ALA A 406 -2.19 -22.01 -0.73
CA ALA A 406 -2.00 -21.29 -1.97
C ALA A 406 -1.36 -19.89 -1.75
N ALA A 407 -1.76 -19.17 -0.71
CA ALA A 407 -1.18 -17.89 -0.33
C ALA A 407 0.29 -18.03 0.11
N LYS A 408 0.61 -19.03 0.96
CA LYS A 408 1.98 -19.35 1.38
C LYS A 408 2.85 -19.74 0.18
N ALA A 409 2.37 -20.56 -0.74
CA ALA A 409 3.09 -20.96 -1.95
C ALA A 409 3.34 -19.78 -2.90
N LYS A 410 2.38 -18.86 -3.04
CA LYS A 410 2.51 -17.65 -3.84
C LYS A 410 3.53 -16.68 -3.24
N ALA A 411 3.57 -16.55 -1.92
CA ALA A 411 4.54 -15.73 -1.20
C ALA A 411 5.96 -16.28 -1.33
N VAL A 412 6.16 -17.61 -1.18
CA VAL A 412 7.46 -18.26 -1.41
C VAL A 412 7.95 -18.08 -2.85
N LYS A 413 7.06 -18.14 -3.84
CA LYS A 413 7.40 -17.85 -5.25
C LYS A 413 7.76 -16.37 -5.48
N ALA A 414 7.09 -15.45 -4.79
CA ALA A 414 7.39 -14.02 -4.87
C ALA A 414 8.74 -13.69 -4.19
N ALA A 415 9.05 -14.35 -3.07
CA ALA A 415 10.32 -14.22 -2.35
C ALA A 415 11.53 -14.72 -3.14
N LYS A 416 11.34 -15.69 -4.03
CA LYS A 416 12.42 -16.24 -4.89
C LYS A 416 12.71 -15.41 -6.15
N LYS A 417 11.96 -14.33 -6.44
CA LYS A 417 12.31 -13.41 -7.53
C LYS A 417 13.45 -12.51 -7.07
N PRO A 418 14.65 -12.60 -7.69
CA PRO A 418 15.76 -11.74 -7.31
C PRO A 418 15.35 -10.27 -7.51
N ARG A 419 15.40 -9.46 -6.45
CA ARG A 419 15.37 -8.00 -6.59
C ARG A 419 16.64 -7.61 -7.33
N VAL A 420 16.51 -7.18 -8.57
CA VAL A 420 17.61 -6.59 -9.33
C VAL A 420 17.93 -5.27 -8.64
N LYS A 421 19.11 -5.18 -8.02
CA LYS A 421 19.60 -3.94 -7.40
C LYS A 421 19.69 -2.88 -8.50
N ALA A 422 19.13 -1.70 -8.23
CA ALA A 422 19.31 -0.54 -9.09
C ALA A 422 20.81 -0.23 -9.19
N THR A 423 21.32 -0.14 -10.41
CA THR A 423 22.69 0.25 -10.66
C THR A 423 22.86 1.76 -10.44
N LYS A 424 24.07 2.21 -10.07
CA LYS A 424 24.38 3.64 -9.87
C LYS A 424 23.84 4.47 -11.05
N SER A 425 23.05 5.50 -10.75
CA SER A 425 22.49 6.38 -11.78
C SER A 425 23.55 7.32 -12.32
N LEU A 426 23.71 7.36 -13.63
CA LEU A 426 24.62 8.28 -14.31
C LEU A 426 23.90 9.60 -14.61
N TRP A 427 24.61 10.73 -14.59
CA TRP A 427 24.03 12.07 -14.71
C TRP A 427 23.17 12.28 -15.97
N PHE A 428 23.52 11.61 -17.07
CA PHE A 428 22.83 11.72 -18.34
C PHE A 428 21.55 10.87 -18.41
N GLU A 429 21.34 9.94 -17.49
CA GLU A 429 20.11 9.16 -17.42
C GLU A 429 18.86 9.99 -17.08
N ALA A 430 19.02 11.26 -16.70
CA ALA A 430 17.94 12.21 -16.63
C ALA A 430 17.27 12.49 -17.99
N TYR A 431 17.99 12.26 -19.08
CA TYR A 431 17.60 12.41 -20.48
C TYR A 431 17.37 11.04 -21.13
N ARG A 432 16.84 11.00 -22.36
CA ARG A 432 17.05 9.86 -23.24
C ARG A 432 18.51 9.87 -23.66
N TRP A 433 19.13 8.74 -23.73
CA TRP A 433 20.56 8.70 -24.05
C TRP A 433 20.92 7.46 -24.86
N THR A 434 21.95 7.59 -25.65
CA THR A 434 22.63 6.50 -26.33
C THR A 434 24.10 6.87 -26.53
N LEU A 435 24.96 5.89 -26.69
CA LEU A 435 26.30 6.10 -27.26
C LEU A 435 26.24 5.76 -28.74
N SER A 436 26.80 6.59 -29.60
CA SER A 436 26.95 6.27 -31.03
C SER A 436 27.85 5.07 -31.25
N SER A 437 27.87 4.50 -32.44
CA SER A 437 28.84 3.45 -32.81
C SER A 437 30.28 3.90 -32.64
N GLU A 438 30.55 5.20 -32.70
CA GLU A 438 31.87 5.86 -32.52
C GLU A 438 32.09 6.42 -31.10
N GLU A 439 31.27 6.02 -30.08
CA GLU A 439 31.40 6.38 -28.67
C GLU A 439 31.01 7.81 -28.28
N PHE A 440 30.39 8.57 -29.16
CA PHE A 440 29.84 9.89 -28.79
C PHE A 440 28.54 9.77 -27.99
N LEU A 441 28.44 10.51 -26.90
CA LEU A 441 27.23 10.57 -26.11
C LEU A 441 26.18 11.42 -26.80
N ILE A 442 25.03 10.81 -27.11
CA ILE A 442 23.85 11.45 -27.70
C ILE A 442 22.77 11.54 -26.64
N LEU A 443 22.28 12.74 -26.39
CA LEU A 443 21.26 13.04 -25.38
C LEU A 443 20.01 13.59 -26.04
N GLY A 444 18.82 13.10 -25.66
CA GLY A 444 17.54 13.59 -26.12
C GLY A 444 16.61 13.99 -24.98
N GLY A 445 15.88 15.07 -25.11
CA GLY A 445 14.89 15.44 -24.12
C GLY A 445 13.71 14.46 -24.08
N ARG A 446 13.05 14.33 -22.93
CA ARG A 446 11.89 13.46 -22.74
C ARG A 446 10.56 14.21 -22.84
N ASP A 447 10.61 15.50 -22.52
CA ASP A 447 9.48 16.42 -22.48
C ASP A 447 9.96 17.87 -22.72
N ALA A 448 9.03 18.80 -22.79
CA ALA A 448 9.34 20.21 -23.01
C ALA A 448 10.32 20.79 -21.98
N ARG A 449 10.23 20.37 -20.71
CA ARG A 449 11.12 20.83 -19.64
C ARG A 449 12.55 20.31 -19.82
N THR A 450 12.66 19.03 -20.11
CA THR A 450 13.98 18.41 -20.31
C THR A 450 14.63 18.85 -21.62
N ASN A 451 13.86 19.16 -22.68
CA ASN A 451 14.37 19.82 -23.89
C ASN A 451 15.01 21.18 -23.56
N ASP A 452 14.29 22.03 -22.79
CA ASP A 452 14.83 23.33 -22.34
C ASP A 452 16.09 23.16 -21.49
N GLN A 453 16.10 22.22 -20.57
CA GLN A 453 17.25 21.96 -19.70
C GLN A 453 18.46 21.42 -20.50
N LEU A 454 18.20 20.53 -21.44
CA LEU A 454 19.24 19.92 -22.28
C LEU A 454 19.94 20.97 -23.13
N VAL A 455 19.18 21.79 -23.85
CA VAL A 455 19.76 22.83 -24.70
C VAL A 455 20.45 23.91 -23.86
N LYS A 456 19.83 24.39 -22.80
CA LYS A 456 20.39 25.46 -21.94
C LYS A 456 21.64 25.06 -21.20
N LYS A 457 21.71 23.80 -20.70
CA LYS A 457 22.81 23.37 -19.80
C LYS A 457 23.89 22.55 -20.50
N HIS A 458 23.51 21.81 -21.55
CA HIS A 458 24.35 20.78 -22.12
C HIS A 458 24.67 20.97 -23.62
N LEU A 459 24.07 21.94 -24.32
CA LEU A 459 24.50 22.33 -25.65
C LEU A 459 25.58 23.39 -25.54
N LYS A 460 26.82 23.06 -25.93
CA LYS A 460 27.99 23.91 -25.85
C LYS A 460 28.70 24.03 -27.20
N GLU A 461 29.59 24.97 -27.31
CA GLU A 461 30.50 25.06 -28.42
C GLU A 461 31.26 23.72 -28.60
N GLY A 462 31.33 23.22 -29.80
CA GLY A 462 31.91 21.89 -30.09
C GLY A 462 30.91 20.73 -30.11
N ASP A 463 29.69 20.92 -29.57
CA ASP A 463 28.60 19.95 -29.72
C ASP A 463 27.92 20.09 -31.09
N ARG A 464 26.95 19.20 -31.37
CA ARG A 464 26.00 19.34 -32.47
C ARG A 464 24.58 19.17 -31.92
N TYR A 465 23.63 19.82 -32.58
CA TYR A 465 22.23 19.68 -32.30
C TYR A 465 21.54 18.94 -33.45
N ALA A 466 20.71 17.96 -33.11
CA ALA A 466 19.88 17.24 -34.07
C ALA A 466 18.40 17.31 -33.71
N HIS A 467 17.53 17.27 -34.72
CA HIS A 467 16.08 17.25 -34.56
C HIS A 467 15.42 16.58 -35.76
N ALA A 468 14.33 15.85 -35.53
CA ALA A 468 13.56 15.30 -36.65
C ALA A 468 12.62 16.37 -37.24
N ASP A 469 12.43 16.30 -38.55
CA ASP A 469 11.49 17.18 -39.27
C ASP A 469 10.04 16.69 -39.13
N VAL A 470 9.72 16.30 -37.89
CA VAL A 470 8.42 15.78 -37.45
C VAL A 470 8.06 16.41 -36.13
N HIS A 471 6.80 16.84 -36.01
CA HIS A 471 6.32 17.45 -34.77
C HIS A 471 6.48 16.51 -33.56
N GLY A 472 6.92 17.07 -32.41
CA GLY A 472 7.09 16.33 -31.17
C GLY A 472 8.37 15.50 -31.08
N ALA A 473 9.36 15.78 -31.93
CA ALA A 473 10.71 15.23 -31.82
C ALA A 473 11.43 15.82 -30.60
N PRO A 474 12.33 15.07 -29.95
CA PRO A 474 13.17 15.59 -28.89
C PRO A 474 14.24 16.53 -29.44
N SER A 475 14.59 17.57 -28.68
CA SER A 475 15.86 18.25 -28.86
C SER A 475 16.98 17.25 -28.56
N THR A 476 17.87 17.03 -29.51
CA THR A 476 18.96 16.05 -29.39
C THR A 476 20.31 16.74 -29.43
N VAL A 477 21.20 16.43 -28.49
CA VAL A 477 22.54 17.00 -28.37
C VAL A 477 23.56 15.90 -28.49
N ILE A 478 24.51 16.07 -29.41
CA ILE A 478 25.68 15.19 -29.62
C ILE A 478 26.87 15.85 -28.91
N LYS A 479 27.35 15.26 -27.82
CA LYS A 479 28.49 15.79 -27.08
C LYS A 479 29.75 15.64 -27.90
N ASP A 480 30.56 16.71 -27.95
CA ASP A 480 31.78 16.81 -28.78
C ASP A 480 31.53 16.50 -30.27
N GLY A 481 30.30 16.70 -30.75
CA GLY A 481 29.84 16.34 -32.08
C GLY A 481 30.59 17.06 -33.24
N ALA A 482 31.40 18.08 -32.94
CA ALA A 482 32.30 18.69 -33.91
C ALA A 482 33.40 17.73 -34.41
N LYS A 483 33.71 16.71 -33.60
CA LYS A 483 34.71 15.67 -33.91
C LYS A 483 34.07 14.41 -34.50
N ALA A 484 32.73 14.34 -34.47
CA ALA A 484 31.98 13.19 -34.92
C ALA A 484 31.99 13.06 -36.44
N SER A 485 32.00 11.85 -36.95
CA SER A 485 31.84 11.57 -38.38
C SER A 485 30.35 11.70 -38.78
N GLU A 486 30.09 11.59 -40.08
CA GLU A 486 28.74 11.56 -40.64
C GLU A 486 27.92 10.40 -40.08
N THR A 487 28.55 9.28 -39.71
CA THR A 487 27.90 8.12 -39.08
C THR A 487 27.22 8.51 -37.76
N THR A 488 27.96 9.13 -36.84
CA THR A 488 27.43 9.59 -35.56
C THR A 488 26.32 10.64 -35.74
N LEU A 489 26.50 11.59 -36.69
CA LEU A 489 25.48 12.63 -36.97
C LEU A 489 24.19 12.01 -37.52
N ARG A 490 24.30 10.98 -38.37
CA ARG A 490 23.16 10.21 -38.88
C ARG A 490 22.49 9.43 -37.76
N GLU A 491 23.22 8.75 -36.90
CA GLU A 491 22.68 8.05 -35.74
C GLU A 491 21.94 9.00 -34.80
N ALA A 492 22.43 10.21 -34.56
CA ALA A 492 21.72 11.21 -33.76
C ALA A 492 20.39 11.66 -34.40
N CYS A 493 20.35 11.76 -35.74
CA CYS A 493 19.13 12.05 -36.49
C CYS A 493 18.13 10.89 -36.44
N GLU A 494 18.59 9.63 -36.59
CA GLU A 494 17.77 8.43 -36.40
C GLU A 494 17.21 8.35 -34.98
N PHE A 495 18.02 8.67 -33.97
CA PHE A 495 17.60 8.75 -32.56
C PHE A 495 16.48 9.79 -32.36
N ALA A 496 16.65 11.01 -32.89
CA ALA A 496 15.64 12.05 -32.81
C ALA A 496 14.32 11.63 -33.49
N LEU A 497 14.42 10.96 -34.64
CA LEU A 497 13.29 10.49 -35.41
C LEU A 497 12.53 9.35 -34.69
N ALA A 498 13.23 8.37 -34.16
CA ALA A 498 12.64 7.24 -33.45
C ALA A 498 11.84 7.66 -32.20
N TYR A 499 12.25 8.72 -31.53
CA TYR A 499 11.54 9.26 -30.35
C TYR A 499 10.57 10.41 -30.66
N SER A 500 10.23 10.61 -31.92
CA SER A 500 9.25 11.60 -32.39
C SER A 500 7.85 11.00 -32.58
N LYS A 501 6.90 11.83 -33.00
CA LYS A 501 5.57 11.35 -33.42
C LYS A 501 5.60 10.45 -34.67
N ALA A 502 6.70 10.40 -35.43
CA ALA A 502 6.85 9.45 -36.52
C ALA A 502 6.59 8.01 -36.07
N TRP A 503 7.05 7.63 -34.87
CA TRP A 503 6.81 6.31 -34.30
C TRP A 503 5.33 6.04 -34.06
N SER A 504 4.66 6.91 -33.30
CA SER A 504 3.22 6.72 -32.96
C SER A 504 2.30 6.84 -34.17
N SER A 505 2.74 7.50 -35.24
CA SER A 505 2.04 7.59 -36.52
C SER A 505 2.29 6.39 -37.42
N GLY A 506 3.15 5.44 -37.04
CA GLY A 506 3.45 4.23 -37.80
C GLY A 506 4.26 4.48 -39.08
N LEU A 507 5.02 5.58 -39.16
CA LEU A 507 5.83 5.87 -40.33
C LEU A 507 7.00 4.87 -40.44
N ALA A 508 7.31 4.43 -41.66
CA ALA A 508 8.45 3.54 -41.92
C ALA A 508 9.77 4.29 -41.99
N SER A 509 9.76 5.53 -42.49
CA SER A 509 10.93 6.40 -42.62
C SER A 509 10.54 7.88 -42.46
N GLY A 510 11.57 8.73 -42.31
CA GLY A 510 11.37 10.18 -42.21
C GLY A 510 12.68 10.95 -42.38
N SER A 511 12.59 12.27 -42.28
CA SER A 511 13.75 13.15 -42.38
C SER A 511 14.12 13.76 -41.05
N ALA A 512 15.39 13.93 -40.81
CA ALA A 512 15.93 14.65 -39.66
C ALA A 512 17.14 15.46 -40.10
N TYR A 513 17.53 16.43 -39.29
CA TYR A 513 18.66 17.30 -39.58
C TYR A 513 19.53 17.55 -38.36
N TRP A 514 20.74 17.95 -38.62
CA TRP A 514 21.64 18.48 -37.60
C TRP A 514 22.08 19.91 -37.95
N VAL A 515 22.44 20.66 -36.89
CA VAL A 515 22.90 22.04 -36.99
C VAL A 515 23.97 22.34 -35.95
N LEU A 516 24.60 23.49 -36.09
CA LEU A 516 25.58 23.99 -35.13
C LEU A 516 24.89 24.60 -33.90
N PRO A 517 25.52 24.64 -32.73
CA PRO A 517 24.92 25.18 -31.50
C PRO A 517 24.42 26.63 -31.64
N GLU A 518 25.19 27.49 -32.34
CA GLU A 518 24.84 28.88 -32.57
C GLU A 518 23.60 29.09 -33.44
N GLN A 519 23.15 28.08 -34.15
CA GLN A 519 21.92 28.11 -34.95
C GLN A 519 20.66 27.86 -34.12
N VAL A 520 20.82 27.41 -32.86
CA VAL A 520 19.70 27.04 -31.95
C VAL A 520 19.39 28.24 -31.05
N SER A 521 18.24 28.87 -31.27
CA SER A 521 17.84 30.09 -30.54
C SER A 521 16.54 29.88 -29.77
N LYS A 522 16.43 30.51 -28.61
CA LYS A 522 15.19 30.63 -27.82
C LYS A 522 14.46 31.95 -28.09
N GLN A 523 14.99 32.81 -28.96
CA GLN A 523 14.36 34.05 -29.32
C GLN A 523 13.39 33.81 -30.49
N ALA A 524 12.09 34.02 -30.27
CA ALA A 524 11.08 34.03 -31.30
C ALA A 524 11.30 35.22 -32.26
N GLU A 525 10.86 35.10 -33.49
CA GLU A 525 10.76 36.26 -34.39
C GLU A 525 9.65 37.20 -33.93
N SER A 526 9.72 38.46 -34.36
CA SER A 526 8.74 39.49 -33.94
C SER A 526 7.30 39.06 -34.28
N GLY A 527 6.48 38.86 -33.22
CA GLY A 527 5.08 38.42 -33.35
C GLY A 527 4.82 36.92 -33.18
N GLU A 528 5.84 36.09 -32.99
CA GLU A 528 5.68 34.66 -32.75
C GLU A 528 5.81 34.29 -31.27
N PHE A 529 4.91 33.40 -30.83
CA PHE A 529 4.98 32.79 -29.50
C PHE A 529 5.74 31.45 -29.57
N LEU A 530 6.83 31.33 -28.83
CA LEU A 530 7.64 30.10 -28.75
C LEU A 530 7.26 29.29 -27.51
N PRO A 531 6.60 28.13 -27.65
CA PRO A 531 6.23 27.28 -26.54
C PRO A 531 7.45 26.80 -25.74
N ARG A 532 7.24 26.39 -24.49
CA ARG A 532 8.27 25.77 -23.68
C ARG A 532 8.79 24.50 -24.37
N GLY A 533 10.11 24.35 -24.44
CA GLY A 533 10.76 23.18 -25.07
C GLY A 533 10.93 23.28 -26.57
N ALA A 534 10.42 24.35 -27.23
CA ALA A 534 10.64 24.65 -28.63
C ALA A 534 11.83 25.61 -28.82
N PHE A 535 12.49 25.49 -29.96
CA PHE A 535 13.65 26.29 -30.37
C PHE A 535 13.49 26.71 -31.84
N VAL A 536 13.96 27.91 -32.17
CA VAL A 536 14.08 28.39 -33.53
C VAL A 536 15.44 27.98 -34.07
N ILE A 537 15.45 27.35 -35.24
CA ILE A 537 16.68 26.97 -35.94
C ILE A 537 16.93 27.95 -37.07
N ARG A 538 18.04 28.68 -36.95
CA ARG A 538 18.46 29.70 -37.92
C ARG A 538 19.52 29.16 -38.87
N GLY A 539 19.50 29.62 -40.14
CA GLY A 539 20.51 29.25 -41.13
C GLY A 539 20.25 27.90 -41.79
N LYS A 540 21.31 27.36 -42.42
CA LYS A 540 21.24 26.12 -43.20
C LYS A 540 21.14 24.90 -42.29
N ARG A 541 20.19 24.01 -42.59
CA ARG A 541 20.03 22.70 -41.94
C ARG A 541 20.70 21.63 -42.78
N ASN A 542 21.40 20.71 -42.15
CA ASN A 542 22.06 19.57 -42.82
C ASN A 542 21.13 18.34 -42.66
N TYR A 543 20.40 18.01 -43.73
CA TYR A 543 19.41 16.96 -43.71
C TYR A 543 19.97 15.58 -44.00
N PHE A 544 19.39 14.58 -43.32
CA PHE A 544 19.37 13.19 -43.76
C PHE A 544 17.91 12.83 -44.09
N HIS A 545 17.70 12.30 -45.28
CA HIS A 545 16.38 11.85 -45.75
C HIS A 545 16.27 10.33 -45.68
N ASP A 546 15.06 9.83 -45.72
CA ASP A 546 14.73 8.40 -45.75
C ASP A 546 15.35 7.59 -44.58
N LEU A 547 15.51 8.23 -43.42
CA LEU A 547 15.99 7.56 -42.21
C LEU A 547 14.93 6.56 -41.71
N PRO A 548 15.32 5.31 -41.36
CA PRO A 548 14.35 4.32 -40.89
C PRO A 548 13.83 4.66 -39.50
N VAL A 549 12.52 4.47 -39.29
CA VAL A 549 11.90 4.59 -37.94
C VAL A 549 12.05 3.25 -37.23
N ARG A 550 13.22 3.00 -36.65
CA ARG A 550 13.57 1.80 -35.90
C ARG A 550 14.35 2.19 -34.65
N LEU A 551 14.31 1.32 -33.65
CA LEU A 551 15.05 1.50 -32.41
C LEU A 551 15.56 0.13 -31.93
N ALA A 552 16.81 0.04 -31.52
CA ALA A 552 17.29 -1.12 -30.79
C ALA A 552 17.33 -0.82 -29.28
N ILE A 553 17.06 -1.83 -28.47
CA ILE A 553 17.23 -1.82 -27.02
C ILE A 553 18.14 -2.98 -26.66
N GLY A 554 19.25 -2.71 -26.00
CA GLY A 554 20.24 -3.71 -25.67
C GLY A 554 20.96 -3.46 -24.36
N GLU A 555 21.59 -4.51 -23.87
CA GLU A 555 22.41 -4.51 -22.68
C GLU A 555 23.85 -4.10 -23.02
N VAL A 556 24.32 -3.06 -22.33
CA VAL A 556 25.65 -2.50 -22.52
C VAL A 556 26.37 -2.32 -21.19
N GLU A 557 27.69 -2.28 -21.20
CA GLU A 557 28.49 -1.93 -20.03
C GLU A 557 29.01 -0.50 -20.17
N ILE A 558 28.77 0.34 -19.15
CA ILE A 558 29.20 1.74 -19.09
C ILE A 558 29.79 2.02 -17.71
N GLU A 559 31.02 2.51 -17.70
CA GLU A 559 31.76 2.80 -16.44
C GLU A 559 31.76 1.61 -15.45
N GLY A 560 31.87 0.37 -15.97
CA GLY A 560 31.82 -0.84 -15.15
C GLY A 560 30.42 -1.20 -14.62
N HIS A 561 29.38 -0.55 -15.14
CA HIS A 561 28.01 -0.84 -14.77
C HIS A 561 27.20 -1.38 -15.96
N ARG A 562 26.46 -2.44 -15.70
CA ARG A 562 25.50 -3.00 -16.66
C ARG A 562 24.29 -2.09 -16.77
N LYS A 563 23.96 -1.64 -17.98
CA LYS A 563 22.86 -0.72 -18.30
C LYS A 563 22.06 -1.18 -19.50
N VAL A 564 20.80 -0.73 -19.60
CA VAL A 564 20.00 -0.90 -20.81
C VAL A 564 20.03 0.39 -21.62
N MET A 565 20.52 0.31 -22.84
CA MET A 565 20.62 1.42 -23.76
C MET A 565 19.60 1.29 -24.88
N GLY A 566 18.92 2.40 -25.23
CA GLY A 566 18.03 2.48 -26.38
C GLY A 566 18.55 3.49 -27.40
N GLY A 567 18.60 3.11 -28.67
CA GLY A 567 19.15 3.98 -29.70
C GLY A 567 19.05 3.43 -31.13
N PRO A 568 19.68 4.07 -32.08
CA PRO A 568 19.83 3.57 -33.44
C PRO A 568 20.33 2.15 -33.49
N VAL A 569 19.88 1.38 -34.46
CA VAL A 569 20.22 -0.05 -34.53
C VAL A 569 21.74 -0.23 -34.60
N SER A 570 22.44 0.53 -35.46
CA SER A 570 23.93 0.50 -35.58
C SER A 570 24.64 0.79 -34.26
N ALA A 571 24.19 1.80 -33.53
CA ALA A 571 24.77 2.25 -32.26
C ALA A 571 24.64 1.18 -31.16
N VAL A 572 23.46 0.58 -31.03
CA VAL A 572 23.20 -0.44 -30.01
C VAL A 572 23.88 -1.77 -30.37
N THR A 573 23.77 -2.24 -31.61
CA THR A 573 24.36 -3.54 -32.05
C THR A 573 25.87 -3.55 -32.03
N ALA A 574 26.51 -2.38 -32.17
CA ALA A 574 27.97 -2.26 -32.05
C ALA A 574 28.51 -2.59 -30.65
N ARG A 575 27.64 -2.53 -29.59
CA ARG A 575 28.04 -2.65 -28.18
C ARG A 575 27.34 -3.75 -27.43
N ALA A 576 26.04 -3.94 -27.75
CA ALA A 576 25.21 -4.87 -27.01
C ALA A 576 25.42 -6.31 -27.49
N THR A 577 25.67 -7.19 -26.53
CA THR A 577 25.71 -8.63 -26.80
C THR A 577 24.30 -9.22 -26.87
N ARG A 578 23.36 -8.62 -26.14
CA ARG A 578 21.94 -9.00 -26.08
C ARG A 578 21.11 -7.79 -26.44
N TYR A 579 20.27 -7.91 -27.46
CA TYR A 579 19.43 -6.79 -27.89
C TYR A 579 18.15 -7.25 -28.59
N VAL A 580 17.20 -6.32 -28.71
CA VAL A 580 16.02 -6.42 -29.58
C VAL A 580 15.95 -5.20 -30.47
N VAL A 581 15.50 -5.39 -31.72
CA VAL A 581 15.20 -4.31 -32.66
C VAL A 581 13.69 -4.15 -32.72
N LEU A 582 13.22 -2.93 -32.52
CA LEU A 582 11.82 -2.54 -32.52
C LEU A 582 11.50 -1.66 -33.73
N GLY A 583 10.27 -1.82 -34.24
CA GLY A 583 9.64 -0.91 -35.18
C GLY A 583 8.28 -0.46 -34.65
N PRO A 584 7.64 0.56 -35.28
CA PRO A 584 6.27 0.91 -35.02
C PRO A 584 5.33 -0.29 -35.20
N GLY A 585 4.41 -0.52 -34.26
CA GLY A 585 3.53 -1.68 -34.27
C GLY A 585 2.32 -1.56 -33.38
N LYS A 586 1.61 -2.68 -33.20
CA LYS A 586 0.35 -2.72 -32.45
C LYS A 586 0.46 -3.38 -31.08
N GLU A 587 1.62 -3.98 -30.74
CA GLU A 587 1.79 -4.56 -29.41
C GLU A 587 1.81 -3.47 -28.33
N ASP A 588 1.17 -3.76 -27.23
CA ASP A 588 1.13 -2.82 -26.10
C ASP A 588 2.54 -2.58 -25.54
N ARG A 589 2.91 -1.31 -25.50
CA ARG A 589 4.21 -0.85 -25.02
C ARG A 589 4.54 -1.35 -23.62
N GLU A 590 3.57 -1.34 -22.69
CA GLU A 590 3.79 -1.77 -21.30
C GLU A 590 4.04 -3.28 -21.21
N ALA A 591 3.28 -4.06 -21.98
CA ALA A 591 3.45 -5.52 -22.02
C ALA A 591 4.86 -5.89 -22.54
N VAL A 592 5.32 -5.23 -23.61
CA VAL A 592 6.69 -5.45 -24.15
C VAL A 592 7.74 -4.98 -23.16
N THR A 593 7.54 -3.82 -22.52
CA THR A 593 8.46 -3.32 -21.48
C THR A 593 8.66 -4.34 -20.35
N LYS A 594 7.58 -4.94 -19.85
CA LYS A 594 7.64 -5.97 -18.80
C LYS A 594 8.39 -7.22 -19.24
N ARG A 595 8.15 -7.68 -20.48
CA ARG A 595 8.86 -8.84 -21.05
C ARG A 595 10.36 -8.57 -21.18
N LEU A 596 10.73 -7.42 -21.73
CA LEU A 596 12.14 -7.03 -21.90
C LEU A 596 12.85 -6.83 -20.55
N ALA A 597 12.20 -6.25 -19.55
CA ALA A 597 12.74 -6.10 -18.20
C ALA A 597 13.05 -7.46 -17.56
N MET A 598 12.15 -8.43 -17.71
CA MET A 598 12.40 -9.80 -17.27
C MET A 598 13.55 -10.46 -18.04
N ALA A 599 13.60 -10.29 -19.37
CA ALA A 599 14.59 -10.90 -20.23
C ALA A 599 16.01 -10.33 -19.99
N PHE A 600 16.14 -9.04 -19.76
CA PHE A 600 17.41 -8.38 -19.39
C PHE A 600 17.74 -8.50 -17.91
N ALA A 601 16.80 -8.98 -17.06
CA ALA A 601 16.93 -9.03 -15.62
C ALA A 601 17.28 -7.65 -14.99
N VAL A 602 16.55 -6.61 -15.41
CA VAL A 602 16.69 -5.23 -14.94
C VAL A 602 15.35 -4.68 -14.43
N PRO A 603 15.35 -3.58 -13.63
CA PRO A 603 14.12 -2.90 -13.25
C PRO A 603 13.28 -2.48 -14.48
N ILE A 604 11.95 -2.58 -14.37
CA ILE A 604 11.03 -2.21 -15.48
C ILE A 604 11.26 -0.77 -15.92
N GLU A 605 11.56 0.10 -14.99
CA GLU A 605 11.81 1.52 -15.20
C GLU A 605 13.03 1.77 -16.11
N GLU A 606 14.05 0.94 -16.03
CA GLU A 606 15.23 1.05 -16.86
C GLU A 606 14.90 0.81 -18.33
N VAL A 607 14.14 -0.24 -18.64
CA VAL A 607 13.63 -0.50 -19.98
C VAL A 607 12.60 0.56 -20.40
N ALA A 608 11.68 0.95 -19.51
CA ALA A 608 10.66 1.95 -19.82
C ALA A 608 11.24 3.31 -20.27
N ARG A 609 12.44 3.65 -19.79
CA ARG A 609 13.18 4.86 -20.18
C ARG A 609 13.66 4.82 -21.62
N THR A 610 13.95 3.65 -22.18
CA THR A 610 14.45 3.45 -23.53
C THR A 610 13.35 3.23 -24.57
N MET A 611 12.11 2.93 -24.10
CA MET A 611 11.00 2.63 -25.00
C MET A 611 10.55 3.85 -25.82
N PRO A 612 10.22 3.68 -27.11
CA PRO A 612 9.70 4.73 -27.98
C PRO A 612 8.23 5.11 -27.64
N PRO A 613 7.73 6.22 -28.17
CA PRO A 613 6.35 6.65 -27.94
C PRO A 613 5.35 5.86 -28.83
N GLY A 614 4.51 5.02 -28.23
CA GLY A 614 3.47 4.27 -28.96
C GLY A 614 3.65 2.77 -28.94
N GLY A 615 2.84 2.07 -29.72
CA GLY A 615 2.89 0.62 -29.87
C GLY A 615 4.16 0.17 -30.59
N VAL A 616 4.54 -1.07 -30.39
CA VAL A 616 5.80 -1.63 -30.91
C VAL A 616 5.57 -2.94 -31.66
N LEU A 617 6.51 -3.28 -32.53
CA LEU A 617 6.68 -4.57 -33.17
C LEU A 617 8.13 -5.00 -33.00
N ILE A 618 8.37 -6.20 -32.50
CA ILE A 618 9.71 -6.76 -32.40
C ILE A 618 10.12 -7.27 -33.78
N LEU A 619 11.14 -6.67 -34.37
CA LEU A 619 11.65 -7.00 -35.71
C LEU A 619 12.77 -8.04 -35.65
N GLU A 620 13.63 -7.96 -34.65
CA GLU A 620 14.79 -8.82 -34.49
C GLU A 620 15.11 -9.04 -33.01
N ARG A 621 15.69 -10.18 -32.69
CA ARG A 621 16.17 -10.52 -31.33
C ARG A 621 17.52 -11.20 -31.41
N LYS A 622 18.40 -10.84 -30.47
CA LYS A 622 19.65 -11.52 -30.25
C LYS A 622 19.82 -11.84 -28.77
N ASP A 623 19.87 -13.13 -28.44
CA ASP A 623 20.04 -13.64 -27.05
C ASP A 623 19.05 -13.06 -26.00
N VAL A 624 17.85 -12.70 -26.42
CA VAL A 624 16.79 -12.15 -25.58
C VAL A 624 15.53 -13.02 -25.73
N ALA A 625 15.15 -13.69 -24.65
CA ALA A 625 13.89 -14.43 -24.56
C ALA A 625 12.74 -13.44 -24.23
N ALA A 626 12.16 -12.82 -25.24
CA ALA A 626 11.12 -11.80 -25.09
C ALA A 626 9.86 -12.11 -25.93
#